data_26ccef6cb03f7be700497f090b9790a1
#
_entry.id   26ccef6cb03f7be700497f090b9790a1
#
_cell.length_a   1.000
_cell.length_b   1.000
_cell.length_c   1.000
_cell.angle_alpha   90.00
_cell.angle_beta   90.00
_cell.angle_gamma   90.00
#
_symmetry.space_group_name_H-M   'P 1'
#
loop_
_entity.id
_entity.type
_entity.pdbx_description
1 polymer ?
#
loop_
_entity_poly.entity_id
_entity_poly.type
_entity_poly.pdbx_seq_one_letter_code
_entity_poly.pdbx_strand_id
1 'polypeptide(L)'
;MLPLHSSESELPTFHSNDELRYAGTCRDRALAEGPGVGLRVRLEPTLERFVDLRHGPQAQQPSEQCGDLLVRDRDGNWTYQFAATVDDYVQGVTLVVRGDDLLASTGRQIQLARLLGRAEPPAFLHHPLIMKSPLQKLSKSDGDTGIRELRERGLTPAQVIERALSLAGV
;
A
#
# COMPACT_ATOMS: atom_id res chain seq x y z
N MET A 1 -18.98 -42.75 -12.04
CA MET A 1 -18.30 -41.61 -12.62
C MET A 1 -18.76 -40.41 -11.80
N LEU A 2 -17.99 -40.07 -10.75
CA LEU A 2 -18.30 -38.99 -9.81
C LEU A 2 -17.72 -37.67 -10.37
N PRO A 3 -18.45 -36.57 -10.34
CA PRO A 3 -17.91 -35.30 -10.78
C PRO A 3 -16.90 -34.76 -9.75
N LEU A 4 -15.65 -34.61 -10.15
CA LEU A 4 -14.62 -33.94 -9.40
C LEU A 4 -14.94 -32.41 -9.40
N HIS A 5 -15.44 -31.89 -8.30
CA HIS A 5 -15.45 -30.46 -8.03
C HIS A 5 -14.03 -30.05 -7.59
N SER A 6 -13.31 -29.35 -8.47
CA SER A 6 -12.17 -28.57 -8.08
C SER A 6 -12.70 -27.36 -7.29
N SER A 7 -12.53 -27.38 -5.97
CA SER A 7 -12.71 -26.19 -5.14
C SER A 7 -11.56 -25.23 -5.48
N GLU A 8 -11.83 -24.17 -6.22
CA GLU A 8 -10.96 -23.01 -6.23
C GLU A 8 -10.92 -22.49 -4.80
N SER A 9 -9.75 -22.56 -4.17
CA SER A 9 -9.53 -21.95 -2.87
C SER A 9 -9.72 -20.44 -3.05
N GLU A 10 -10.77 -19.89 -2.44
CA GLU A 10 -10.99 -18.46 -2.42
C GLU A 10 -9.77 -17.80 -1.77
N LEU A 11 -9.09 -16.94 -2.56
CA LEU A 11 -7.98 -16.14 -2.05
C LEU A 11 -8.53 -15.11 -1.05
N PRO A 12 -7.83 -14.86 0.06
CA PRO A 12 -8.28 -13.85 1.01
C PRO A 12 -8.39 -12.48 0.34
N THR A 13 -9.54 -11.87 0.43
CA THR A 13 -9.80 -10.50 -0.03
C THR A 13 -9.58 -9.55 1.13
N PHE A 14 -8.53 -8.72 1.06
CA PHE A 14 -8.28 -7.69 2.06
C PHE A 14 -9.10 -6.44 1.75
N HIS A 15 -10.04 -6.12 2.64
CA HIS A 15 -10.75 -4.83 2.65
C HIS A 15 -10.10 -3.93 3.69
N SER A 16 -9.60 -2.76 3.29
CA SER A 16 -9.22 -1.73 4.25
C SER A 16 -10.49 -1.09 4.79
N ASN A 17 -10.81 -1.32 6.06
CA ASN A 17 -12.06 -0.87 6.68
C ASN A 17 -12.14 0.65 6.91
N ASP A 18 -11.07 1.41 6.69
CA ASP A 18 -10.98 2.83 7.11
C ASP A 18 -10.85 3.83 5.95
N GLU A 19 -10.71 3.39 4.71
CA GLU A 19 -10.59 4.32 3.58
C GLU A 19 -11.94 4.55 2.92
N LEU A 20 -12.37 5.83 2.90
CA LEU A 20 -13.61 6.21 2.23
C LEU A 20 -13.47 6.04 0.72
N ARG A 21 -14.23 5.09 0.18
CA ARG A 21 -14.33 4.88 -1.27
C ARG A 21 -14.90 6.12 -1.96
N TYR A 22 -14.22 6.61 -2.96
CA TYR A 22 -14.74 7.71 -3.78
C TYR A 22 -15.91 7.25 -4.66
N ALA A 23 -17.07 7.86 -4.45
CA ALA A 23 -18.32 7.47 -5.12
C ALA A 23 -18.45 7.96 -6.59
N GLY A 24 -17.44 8.65 -7.14
CA GLY A 24 -17.48 9.14 -8.52
C GLY A 24 -18.21 10.48 -8.71
N THR A 25 -18.52 11.21 -7.64
CA THR A 25 -19.35 12.42 -7.65
C THR A 25 -18.95 13.49 -8.69
N CYS A 26 -17.66 13.61 -8.98
CA CYS A 26 -17.13 14.60 -9.93
C CYS A 26 -16.63 13.97 -11.25
N ARG A 27 -16.79 12.65 -11.42
CA ARG A 27 -16.21 11.90 -12.55
C ARG A 27 -16.57 12.48 -13.91
N ASP A 28 -17.83 12.84 -14.09
CA ASP A 28 -18.39 13.28 -15.38
C ASP A 28 -18.63 14.80 -15.44
N ARG A 29 -18.13 15.55 -14.45
CA ARG A 29 -18.36 17.00 -14.36
C ARG A 29 -17.35 17.84 -15.15
N ALA A 30 -16.33 17.21 -15.74
CA ALA A 30 -15.27 17.87 -16.52
C ALA A 30 -14.70 19.12 -15.83
N LEU A 31 -14.46 19.05 -14.53
CA LEU A 31 -13.90 20.16 -13.75
C LEU A 31 -12.51 20.51 -14.29
N ALA A 32 -12.30 21.79 -14.56
CA ALA A 32 -10.97 22.27 -14.94
C ALA A 32 -9.99 22.08 -13.78
N GLU A 33 -8.74 21.77 -14.11
CA GLU A 33 -7.66 21.73 -13.14
C GLU A 33 -7.42 23.12 -12.54
N GLY A 34 -7.25 23.20 -11.24
CA GLY A 34 -7.02 24.46 -10.56
C GLY A 34 -6.93 24.33 -9.03
N PRO A 35 -6.74 25.44 -8.32
CA PRO A 35 -6.71 25.45 -6.87
C PRO A 35 -7.99 24.84 -6.26
N GLY A 36 -7.84 24.02 -5.25
CA GLY A 36 -8.95 23.37 -4.57
C GLY A 36 -9.54 22.15 -5.31
N VAL A 37 -8.96 21.76 -6.45
CA VAL A 37 -9.39 20.60 -7.23
C VAL A 37 -8.35 19.49 -7.15
N GLY A 38 -8.77 18.32 -6.61
CA GLY A 38 -7.92 17.12 -6.58
C GLY A 38 -7.98 16.38 -7.92
N LEU A 39 -6.85 15.80 -8.33
CA LEU A 39 -6.76 14.94 -9.51
C LEU A 39 -6.96 13.48 -9.13
N ARG A 40 -7.76 12.78 -9.93
CA ARG A 40 -7.99 11.34 -9.75
C ARG A 40 -7.76 10.59 -11.05
N VAL A 41 -7.24 9.38 -10.91
CA VAL A 41 -7.13 8.42 -12.00
C VAL A 41 -8.32 7.47 -11.91
N ARG A 42 -9.04 7.29 -13.02
CA ARG A 42 -10.08 6.26 -13.12
C ARG A 42 -9.43 4.89 -13.14
N LEU A 43 -9.77 4.07 -12.15
CA LEU A 43 -9.28 2.70 -12.07
C LEU A 43 -10.23 1.75 -12.80
N GLU A 44 -9.63 0.79 -13.51
CA GLU A 44 -10.39 -0.27 -14.19
C GLU A 44 -10.96 -1.27 -13.16
N PRO A 45 -12.14 -1.86 -13.42
CA PRO A 45 -12.76 -2.84 -12.55
C PRO A 45 -12.10 -4.23 -12.72
N THR A 46 -10.77 -4.27 -12.66
CA THR A 46 -9.97 -5.49 -12.79
C THR A 46 -9.55 -6.04 -11.45
N LEU A 47 -9.40 -7.35 -11.38
CA LEU A 47 -8.85 -8.04 -10.24
C LEU A 47 -7.32 -8.10 -10.38
N GLU A 48 -6.63 -7.38 -9.53
CA GLU A 48 -5.16 -7.40 -9.47
C GLU A 48 -4.69 -8.57 -8.62
N ARG A 49 -3.94 -9.48 -9.25
CA ARG A 49 -3.35 -10.65 -8.59
C ARG A 49 -1.85 -10.46 -8.47
N PHE A 50 -1.30 -10.72 -7.29
CA PHE A 50 0.14 -10.67 -7.03
C PHE A 50 0.50 -11.67 -5.93
N VAL A 51 1.78 -11.92 -5.76
CA VAL A 51 2.29 -12.74 -4.66
C VAL A 51 3.06 -11.84 -3.71
N ASP A 52 2.63 -11.80 -2.47
CA ASP A 52 3.40 -11.20 -1.39
C ASP A 52 4.32 -12.25 -0.79
N LEU A 53 5.60 -11.92 -0.56
CA LEU A 53 6.60 -12.88 -0.09
C LEU A 53 6.32 -13.43 1.31
N ARG A 54 5.52 -12.72 2.11
CA ARG A 54 5.11 -13.16 3.44
C ARG A 54 3.69 -13.74 3.46
N HIS A 55 2.74 -13.04 2.84
CA HIS A 55 1.32 -13.39 2.89
C HIS A 55 0.89 -14.35 1.77
N GLY A 56 1.79 -14.67 0.82
CA GLY A 56 1.48 -15.52 -0.32
C GLY A 56 0.56 -14.87 -1.34
N PRO A 57 -0.22 -15.65 -2.09
CA PRO A 57 -1.09 -15.16 -3.15
C PRO A 57 -2.14 -14.16 -2.65
N GLN A 58 -2.27 -13.05 -3.35
CA GLN A 58 -3.20 -11.97 -3.04
C GLN A 58 -4.07 -11.65 -4.24
N ALA A 59 -5.30 -11.18 -3.99
CA ALA A 59 -6.22 -10.69 -5.01
C ALA A 59 -6.92 -9.43 -4.48
N GLN A 60 -6.89 -8.35 -5.25
CA GLN A 60 -7.49 -7.07 -4.87
C GLN A 60 -8.23 -6.46 -6.06
N GLN A 61 -9.33 -5.76 -5.79
CA GLN A 61 -10.07 -5.01 -6.79
C GLN A 61 -10.05 -3.51 -6.45
N PRO A 62 -9.05 -2.76 -6.92
CA PRO A 62 -8.80 -1.37 -6.51
C PRO A 62 -10.00 -0.44 -6.70
N SER A 63 -10.73 -0.58 -7.80
CA SER A 63 -11.92 0.24 -8.08
C SER A 63 -13.04 0.05 -7.05
N GLU A 64 -13.14 -1.13 -6.43
CA GLU A 64 -14.09 -1.39 -5.35
C GLU A 64 -13.56 -0.91 -3.99
N GLN A 65 -12.26 -0.97 -3.79
CA GLN A 65 -11.62 -0.53 -2.53
C GLN A 65 -11.62 0.99 -2.38
N CYS A 66 -11.20 1.75 -3.39
CA CYS A 66 -11.03 3.20 -3.28
C CYS A 66 -11.81 4.02 -4.32
N GLY A 67 -12.44 3.40 -5.32
CA GLY A 67 -13.01 4.11 -6.47
C GLY A 67 -11.92 4.68 -7.37
N ASP A 68 -12.08 5.93 -7.83
CA ASP A 68 -11.04 6.61 -8.60
C ASP A 68 -9.91 7.05 -7.66
N LEU A 69 -8.68 6.64 -7.97
CA LEU A 69 -7.51 6.87 -7.14
C LEU A 69 -7.12 8.36 -7.13
N LEU A 70 -7.08 8.97 -5.95
CA LEU A 70 -6.55 10.32 -5.79
C LEU A 70 -5.04 10.28 -6.00
N VAL A 71 -4.55 11.06 -6.96
CA VAL A 71 -3.10 11.19 -7.26
C VAL A 71 -2.53 12.52 -6.83
N ARG A 72 -3.33 13.60 -6.86
CA ARG A 72 -2.98 14.91 -6.31
C ARG A 72 -4.13 15.45 -5.47
N ASP A 73 -3.85 15.93 -4.29
CA ASP A 73 -4.85 16.50 -3.38
C ASP A 73 -5.30 17.92 -3.80
N ARG A 74 -6.20 18.52 -3.02
CA ARG A 74 -6.75 19.85 -3.28
C ARG A 74 -5.75 20.98 -3.03
N ASP A 75 -4.72 20.69 -2.24
CA ASP A 75 -3.63 21.63 -1.91
C ASP A 75 -2.48 21.55 -2.91
N GLY A 76 -2.59 20.65 -3.90
CA GLY A 76 -1.60 20.47 -4.96
C GLY A 76 -0.50 19.46 -4.64
N ASN A 77 -0.57 18.75 -3.50
CA ASN A 77 0.42 17.75 -3.13
C ASN A 77 0.15 16.42 -3.82
N TRP A 78 1.19 15.77 -4.31
CA TRP A 78 1.09 14.40 -4.80
C TRP A 78 0.82 13.45 -3.64
N THR A 79 -0.12 12.54 -3.83
CA THR A 79 -0.42 11.54 -2.81
C THR A 79 0.70 10.52 -2.68
N TYR A 80 0.82 9.91 -1.50
CA TYR A 80 1.78 8.83 -1.25
C TYR A 80 1.68 7.72 -2.31
N GLN A 81 0.45 7.31 -2.65
CA GLN A 81 0.22 6.23 -3.62
C GLN A 81 0.83 6.56 -4.99
N PHE A 82 0.68 7.81 -5.44
CA PHE A 82 1.25 8.26 -6.71
C PHE A 82 2.77 8.40 -6.62
N ALA A 83 3.27 9.14 -5.64
CA ALA A 83 4.70 9.43 -5.50
C ALA A 83 5.52 8.14 -5.36
N ALA A 84 5.13 7.24 -4.45
CA ALA A 84 5.82 5.97 -4.26
C ALA A 84 5.82 5.11 -5.54
N THR A 85 4.68 5.04 -6.26
CA THR A 85 4.61 4.24 -7.49
C THR A 85 5.50 4.81 -8.60
N VAL A 86 5.56 6.14 -8.76
CA VAL A 86 6.42 6.80 -9.74
C VAL A 86 7.90 6.60 -9.40
N ASP A 87 8.27 6.83 -8.14
CA ASP A 87 9.64 6.70 -7.67
C ASP A 87 10.14 5.26 -7.82
N ASP A 88 9.35 4.27 -7.43
CA ASP A 88 9.67 2.85 -7.58
C ASP A 88 9.87 2.45 -9.05
N TYR A 89 9.07 3.03 -9.95
CA TYR A 89 9.20 2.78 -11.39
C TYR A 89 10.46 3.45 -11.97
N VAL A 90 10.66 4.72 -11.70
CA VAL A 90 11.80 5.50 -12.25
C VAL A 90 13.13 4.97 -11.72
N GLN A 91 13.18 4.55 -10.46
CA GLN A 91 14.39 4.01 -9.83
C GLN A 91 14.61 2.52 -10.12
N GLY A 92 13.69 1.86 -10.83
CA GLY A 92 13.82 0.44 -11.18
C GLY A 92 13.78 -0.48 -9.96
N VAL A 93 12.99 -0.11 -8.93
CA VAL A 93 12.83 -0.92 -7.70
C VAL A 93 12.24 -2.28 -8.06
N THR A 94 12.89 -3.35 -7.64
CA THR A 94 12.50 -4.74 -7.92
C THR A 94 11.82 -5.43 -6.74
N LEU A 95 12.01 -4.91 -5.51
CA LEU A 95 11.40 -5.40 -4.29
C LEU A 95 10.95 -4.23 -3.43
N VAL A 96 9.67 -4.20 -3.07
CA VAL A 96 9.08 -3.24 -2.12
C VAL A 96 8.88 -3.92 -0.78
N VAL A 97 9.59 -3.43 0.26
CA VAL A 97 9.45 -3.90 1.65
C VAL A 97 8.77 -2.80 2.47
N ARG A 98 7.63 -3.12 3.12
CA ARG A 98 6.86 -2.12 3.88
C ARG A 98 5.92 -2.76 4.92
N GLY A 99 5.26 -1.96 5.71
CA GLY A 99 4.34 -2.44 6.74
C GLY A 99 3.03 -3.01 6.18
N ASP A 100 2.42 -3.94 6.92
CA ASP A 100 1.16 -4.60 6.60
C ASP A 100 -0.02 -3.63 6.39
N ASP A 101 0.04 -2.43 6.97
CA ASP A 101 -0.97 -1.38 6.77
C ASP A 101 -1.05 -0.88 5.32
N LEU A 102 -0.04 -1.16 4.51
CA LEU A 102 -0.01 -0.81 3.09
C LEU A 102 -0.37 -1.99 2.16
N LEU A 103 -0.61 -3.19 2.69
CA LEU A 103 -0.93 -4.36 1.88
C LEU A 103 -2.17 -4.12 1.00
N ALA A 104 -3.23 -3.56 1.57
CA ALA A 104 -4.46 -3.24 0.84
C ALA A 104 -4.29 -2.22 -0.29
N SER A 105 -3.19 -1.46 -0.28
CA SER A 105 -2.88 -0.46 -1.31
C SER A 105 -2.10 -1.03 -2.50
N THR A 106 -1.64 -2.27 -2.43
CA THR A 106 -0.73 -2.86 -3.43
C THR A 106 -1.39 -2.97 -4.80
N GLY A 107 -2.61 -3.47 -4.87
CA GLY A 107 -3.34 -3.62 -6.14
C GLY A 107 -3.52 -2.29 -6.87
N ARG A 108 -3.84 -1.20 -6.16
CA ARG A 108 -3.99 0.13 -6.78
C ARG A 108 -2.67 0.69 -7.31
N GLN A 109 -1.55 0.40 -6.64
CA GLN A 109 -0.22 0.78 -7.11
C GLN A 109 0.21 -0.04 -8.32
N ILE A 110 -0.10 -1.34 -8.37
CA ILE A 110 0.14 -2.19 -9.55
C ILE A 110 -0.63 -1.63 -10.76
N GLN A 111 -1.91 -1.31 -10.60
CA GLN A 111 -2.72 -0.76 -11.68
C GLN A 111 -2.21 0.61 -12.12
N LEU A 112 -1.84 1.49 -11.17
CA LEU A 112 -1.24 2.78 -11.46
C LEU A 112 0.10 2.66 -12.20
N ALA A 113 0.99 1.76 -11.77
CA ALA A 113 2.27 1.50 -12.41
C ALA A 113 2.09 1.03 -13.87
N ARG A 114 1.09 0.19 -14.13
CA ARG A 114 0.74 -0.24 -15.49
C ARG A 114 0.27 0.92 -16.36
N LEU A 115 -0.53 1.84 -15.83
CA LEU A 115 -0.93 3.07 -16.53
C LEU A 115 0.26 4.00 -16.84
N LEU A 116 1.31 3.96 -16.02
CA LEU A 116 2.57 4.69 -16.23
C LEU A 116 3.52 3.97 -17.20
N GLY A 117 3.17 2.77 -17.69
CA GLY A 117 3.97 2.01 -18.64
C GLY A 117 4.84 0.91 -18.05
N ARG A 118 4.76 0.63 -16.75
CA ARG A 118 5.45 -0.49 -16.11
C ARG A 118 4.67 -1.78 -16.34
N ALA A 119 5.17 -2.67 -17.20
CA ALA A 119 4.51 -3.92 -17.54
C ALA A 119 4.50 -4.92 -16.36
N GLU A 120 5.65 -5.05 -15.67
CA GLU A 120 5.83 -6.00 -14.57
C GLU A 120 5.94 -5.27 -13.23
N PRO A 121 5.10 -5.60 -12.23
CA PRO A 121 5.20 -5.03 -10.90
C PRO A 121 6.48 -5.52 -10.19
N PRO A 122 6.98 -4.80 -9.17
CA PRO A 122 8.02 -5.33 -8.29
C PRO A 122 7.48 -6.50 -7.46
N ALA A 123 8.37 -7.27 -6.85
CA ALA A 123 8.01 -8.16 -5.76
C ALA A 123 7.60 -7.34 -4.53
N PHE A 124 6.72 -7.88 -3.69
CA PHE A 124 6.26 -7.23 -2.46
C PHE A 124 6.54 -8.11 -1.24
N LEU A 125 6.95 -7.49 -0.16
CA LEU A 125 7.05 -8.10 1.17
C LEU A 125 6.43 -7.14 2.19
N HIS A 126 5.31 -7.53 2.77
CA HIS A 126 4.69 -6.76 3.84
C HIS A 126 5.04 -7.40 5.19
N HIS A 127 5.66 -6.61 6.06
CA HIS A 127 6.08 -7.05 7.39
C HIS A 127 5.06 -6.60 8.45
N PRO A 128 4.95 -7.30 9.60
CA PRO A 128 4.09 -6.89 10.70
C PRO A 128 4.42 -5.48 11.17
N LEU A 129 3.40 -4.77 11.62
CA LEU A 129 3.62 -3.46 12.23
C LEU A 129 4.31 -3.64 13.59
N ILE A 130 5.28 -2.80 13.88
CA ILE A 130 5.87 -2.73 15.21
C ILE A 130 4.89 -2.01 16.12
N MET A 131 4.40 -2.73 17.12
CA MET A 131 3.38 -2.25 18.03
C MET A 131 4.02 -1.65 19.28
N LYS A 132 3.49 -0.51 19.72
CA LYS A 132 3.81 0.13 21.00
C LYS A 132 3.02 -0.51 22.14
N SER A 133 1.77 -0.88 21.84
CA SER A 133 0.85 -1.62 22.70
C SER A 133 -0.02 -2.56 21.83
N PRO A 134 -0.80 -3.47 22.40
CA PRO A 134 -1.66 -4.37 21.61
C PRO A 134 -2.62 -3.66 20.63
N LEU A 135 -2.93 -2.38 20.86
CA LEU A 135 -3.87 -1.61 20.04
C LEU A 135 -3.24 -0.41 19.33
N GLN A 136 -1.95 -0.14 19.53
CA GLN A 136 -1.30 1.06 18.99
C GLN A 136 0.03 0.73 18.31
N LYS A 137 0.13 1.04 17.01
CA LYS A 137 1.38 0.93 16.27
C LYS A 137 2.36 2.07 16.64
N LEU A 138 3.65 1.84 16.48
CA LEU A 138 4.64 2.93 16.51
C LEU A 138 4.35 3.91 15.37
N SER A 139 4.29 5.21 15.71
CA SER A 139 3.98 6.27 14.77
C SER A 139 4.80 7.52 15.04
N LYS A 140 5.35 8.13 13.99
CA LYS A 140 6.04 9.42 14.09
C LYS A 140 5.11 10.54 14.54
N SER A 141 3.84 10.51 14.14
CA SER A 141 2.82 11.49 14.54
C SER A 141 2.54 11.47 16.04
N ASP A 142 2.75 10.33 16.69
CA ASP A 142 2.51 10.16 18.12
C ASP A 142 3.74 10.47 18.98
N GLY A 143 4.82 10.99 18.35
CA GLY A 143 6.08 11.31 19.05
C GLY A 143 6.82 10.08 19.56
N ASP A 144 6.61 8.92 18.95
CA ASP A 144 7.26 7.68 19.34
C ASP A 144 8.78 7.70 19.10
N THR A 145 9.49 6.90 19.84
CA THR A 145 10.96 6.83 19.83
C THR A 145 11.50 6.48 18.44
N GLY A 146 12.21 7.40 17.83
CA GLY A 146 12.92 7.20 16.56
C GLY A 146 14.36 6.69 16.74
N ILE A 147 15.03 6.40 15.64
CA ILE A 147 16.43 5.94 15.64
C ILE A 147 17.37 6.96 16.30
N ARG A 148 17.08 8.27 16.16
CA ARG A 148 17.87 9.34 16.78
C ARG A 148 17.87 9.21 18.30
N GLU A 149 16.68 9.09 18.89
CA GLU A 149 16.50 8.97 20.34
C GLU A 149 17.10 7.67 20.89
N LEU A 150 17.02 6.56 20.14
CA LEU A 150 17.67 5.31 20.51
C LEU A 150 19.21 5.47 20.55
N ARG A 151 19.76 6.15 19.54
CA ARG A 151 21.20 6.46 19.49
C ARG A 151 21.63 7.38 20.65
N GLU A 152 20.87 8.41 20.96
CA GLU A 152 21.12 9.32 22.09
C GLU A 152 21.07 8.60 23.44
N ARG A 153 20.28 7.52 23.54
CA ARG A 153 20.25 6.62 24.70
C ARG A 153 21.40 5.59 24.72
N GLY A 154 22.30 5.65 23.75
CA GLY A 154 23.49 4.81 23.68
C GLY A 154 23.28 3.44 23.02
N LEU A 155 22.15 3.18 22.37
CA LEU A 155 21.95 1.93 21.63
C LEU A 155 22.86 1.89 20.40
N THR A 156 23.54 0.75 20.22
CA THR A 156 24.32 0.49 19.01
C THR A 156 23.41 0.09 17.83
N PRO A 157 23.87 0.25 16.57
CA PRO A 157 23.12 -0.23 15.41
C PRO A 157 22.72 -1.70 15.49
N ALA A 158 23.62 -2.57 15.98
CA ALA A 158 23.34 -4.00 16.16
C ALA A 158 22.17 -4.26 17.12
N GLN A 159 22.15 -3.58 18.26
CA GLN A 159 21.05 -3.69 19.23
C GLN A 159 19.71 -3.19 18.67
N VAL A 160 19.73 -2.13 17.85
CA VAL A 160 18.52 -1.63 17.20
C VAL A 160 17.99 -2.64 16.16
N ILE A 161 18.90 -3.23 15.36
CA ILE A 161 18.54 -4.25 14.37
C ILE A 161 17.99 -5.50 15.06
N GLU A 162 18.67 -6.02 16.07
CA GLU A 162 18.23 -7.18 16.85
C GLU A 162 16.83 -6.96 17.45
N ARG A 163 16.60 -5.78 18.03
CA ARG A 163 15.28 -5.41 18.56
C ARG A 163 14.22 -5.35 17.48
N ALA A 164 14.54 -4.79 16.32
CA ALA A 164 13.60 -4.72 15.19
C ALA A 164 13.23 -6.11 14.67
N LEU A 165 14.20 -7.01 14.50
CA LEU A 165 13.98 -8.40 14.09
C LEU A 165 13.11 -9.15 15.09
N SER A 166 13.42 -9.05 16.37
CA SER A 166 12.61 -9.66 17.44
C SER A 166 11.16 -9.18 17.44
N LEU A 167 10.93 -7.87 17.23
CA LEU A 167 9.58 -7.30 17.18
C LEU A 167 8.84 -7.64 15.89
N ALA A 168 9.56 -7.89 14.80
CA ALA A 168 8.98 -8.34 13.53
C ALA A 168 8.71 -9.85 13.47
N GLY A 169 9.15 -10.60 14.48
CA GLY A 169 8.99 -12.05 14.54
C GLY A 169 9.85 -12.81 13.53
N VAL A 170 11.09 -12.32 13.28
CA VAL A 170 12.07 -12.92 12.35
C VAL A 170 13.33 -13.30 13.12
#